data_314d02b24d0e51a1a2b4497f1fcc8916
#
_entry.id   314d02b24d0e51a1a2b4497f1fcc8916
#
_cell.length_a   1.000
_cell.length_b   1.000
_cell.length_c   1.000
_cell.angle_alpha   90.00
_cell.angle_beta   90.00
_cell.angle_gamma   90.00
#
_symmetry.space_group_name_H-M   'P 1'
#
loop_
_entity.id
_entity.type
_entity.pdbx_description
1 polymer ?
#
loop_
_entity_poly.entity_id
_entity_poly.type
_entity_poly.pdbx_seq_one_letter_code
_entity_poly.pdbx_strand_id
1 'polypeptide(L)'
;MTTYVVCDIEADGPIPGPHSMISLGAVAVNREGKELGDFEINFLPLENAKPHPSTMKWFTTHAPEALELSKQNQVSPKEGMNKFGNWLLTLPKHRVMAAHPAPFDFMWINWYIQTFLADRLEEVPFTMPFFDGRDQAAFDI
;
A
#
# COMPACT_ATOMS: atom_id res chain seq x y z
N MET A 1 -6.48 -21.40 4.25
CA MET A 1 -5.17 -20.85 4.63
C MET A 1 -5.14 -19.35 4.37
N THR A 2 -4.71 -18.57 5.34
CA THR A 2 -4.69 -17.11 5.26
C THR A 2 -3.29 -16.61 4.90
N THR A 3 -3.22 -15.69 3.94
CA THR A 3 -2.01 -14.95 3.61
C THR A 3 -2.16 -13.52 4.15
N TYR A 4 -1.20 -13.09 4.94
CA TYR A 4 -1.16 -11.72 5.45
C TYR A 4 -0.28 -10.89 4.54
N VAL A 5 -0.86 -9.87 3.95
CA VAL A 5 -0.14 -8.93 3.08
C VAL A 5 0.17 -7.70 3.91
N VAL A 6 1.39 -7.65 4.43
CA VAL A 6 1.84 -6.57 5.30
C VAL A 6 2.26 -5.41 4.41
N CYS A 7 1.51 -4.33 4.47
CA CYS A 7 1.70 -3.17 3.61
C CYS A 7 2.23 -1.97 4.37
N ASP A 8 3.05 -1.18 3.68
CA ASP A 8 3.50 0.12 4.15
C ASP A 8 3.49 1.07 2.97
N ILE A 9 2.87 2.23 3.13
CA ILE A 9 2.80 3.24 2.07
C ILE A 9 3.44 4.54 2.53
N GLU A 10 3.92 5.30 1.56
CA GLU A 10 4.28 6.69 1.76
C GLU A 10 3.37 7.56 0.91
N ALA A 11 2.96 8.69 1.47
CA ALA A 11 2.06 9.63 0.80
C ALA A 11 2.57 11.05 0.96
N ASP A 12 2.25 11.92 0.03
CA ASP A 12 2.68 13.32 0.07
C ASP A 12 1.65 14.26 0.71
N GLY A 13 0.67 13.69 1.43
CA GLY A 13 -0.34 14.43 2.15
C GLY A 13 -1.24 13.51 2.96
N PRO A 14 -2.22 14.09 3.70
CA PRO A 14 -3.03 13.31 4.65
C PRO A 14 -4.14 12.47 4.03
N ILE A 15 -4.62 12.81 2.82
CA ILE A 15 -5.76 12.09 2.23
C ILE A 15 -5.56 11.85 0.74
N PRO A 16 -6.01 10.68 0.22
CA PRO A 16 -5.96 10.41 -1.21
C PRO A 16 -6.94 11.30 -1.98
N GLY A 17 -6.57 11.62 -3.19
CA GLY A 17 -7.32 12.52 -4.07
C GLY A 17 -6.64 13.86 -4.17
N PRO A 18 -6.75 14.75 -3.16
CA PRO A 18 -5.97 15.98 -3.13
C PRO A 18 -4.47 15.74 -3.07
N HIS A 19 -4.05 14.62 -2.50
CA HIS A 19 -2.65 14.21 -2.37
C HIS A 19 -2.46 12.82 -2.97
N SER A 20 -1.21 12.39 -3.10
CA SER A 20 -0.83 11.18 -3.81
C SER A 20 -0.11 10.18 -2.93
N MET A 21 -0.36 8.89 -3.16
CA MET A 21 0.53 7.85 -2.68
C MET A 21 1.81 7.89 -3.52
N ILE A 22 2.95 7.98 -2.87
CA ILE A 22 4.24 8.08 -3.58
C ILE A 22 4.99 6.76 -3.63
N SER A 23 4.71 5.85 -2.69
CA SER A 23 5.29 4.51 -2.72
C SER A 23 4.39 3.51 -2.00
N LEU A 24 4.51 2.26 -2.39
CA LEU A 24 3.81 1.12 -1.78
C LEU A 24 4.79 -0.03 -1.67
N GLY A 25 4.98 -0.52 -0.46
CA GLY A 25 5.72 -1.75 -0.19
C GLY A 25 4.81 -2.78 0.45
N ALA A 26 5.03 -4.05 0.14
CA ALA A 26 4.26 -5.14 0.71
C ALA A 26 5.10 -6.41 0.82
N VAL A 27 4.85 -7.16 1.89
CA VAL A 27 5.43 -8.48 2.10
C VAL A 27 4.30 -9.43 2.45
N ALA A 28 4.22 -10.54 1.74
CA ALA A 28 3.21 -11.57 1.99
C ALA A 28 3.80 -12.65 2.88
N VAL A 29 3.11 -12.98 3.97
CA VAL A 29 3.52 -14.04 4.90
C VAL A 29 2.33 -14.95 5.21
N ASN A 30 2.62 -16.22 5.51
CA ASN A 30 1.59 -17.13 6.00
C ASN A 30 1.52 -17.10 7.54
N ARG A 31 0.63 -17.91 8.13
CA ARG A 31 0.45 -17.93 9.60
C ARG A 31 1.69 -18.37 10.35
N GLU A 32 2.55 -19.16 9.73
CA GLU A 32 3.80 -19.62 10.30
C GLU A 32 4.93 -18.60 10.17
N GLY A 33 4.65 -17.44 9.55
CA GLY A 33 5.63 -16.39 9.36
C GLY A 33 6.54 -16.60 8.15
N LYS A 34 6.24 -17.58 7.30
CA LYS A 34 7.01 -17.81 6.08
C LYS A 34 6.68 -16.74 5.05
N GLU A 35 7.71 -16.11 4.50
CA GLU A 35 7.55 -15.13 3.42
C GLU A 35 7.19 -15.84 2.11
N LEU A 36 6.11 -15.37 1.47
CA LEU A 36 5.61 -15.91 0.22
C LEU A 36 5.96 -15.03 -0.97
N GLY A 37 6.32 -13.79 -0.74
CA GLY A 37 6.71 -12.84 -1.78
C GLY A 37 6.78 -11.42 -1.24
N ASP A 38 7.33 -10.53 -2.05
CA ASP A 38 7.41 -9.11 -1.73
C ASP A 38 7.12 -8.26 -2.97
N PHE A 39 6.78 -7.00 -2.74
CA PHE A 39 6.42 -6.07 -3.80
C PHE A 39 6.81 -4.65 -3.40
N GLU A 40 7.37 -3.89 -4.34
CA GLU A 40 7.67 -2.47 -4.16
C GLU A 40 7.37 -1.72 -5.44
N ILE A 41 6.80 -0.52 -5.31
CA ILE A 41 6.54 0.35 -6.45
C ILE A 41 6.54 1.81 -6.02
N ASN A 42 7.02 2.68 -6.92
CA ASN A 42 6.95 4.12 -6.75
C ASN A 42 6.02 4.70 -7.79
N PHE A 43 5.19 5.65 -7.38
CA PHE A 43 4.14 6.22 -8.21
C PHE A 43 4.45 7.66 -8.63
N LEU A 44 4.13 7.98 -9.86
CA LEU A 44 3.94 9.36 -10.27
C LEU A 44 2.73 9.94 -9.52
N PRO A 45 2.68 11.27 -9.29
CA PRO A 45 1.53 11.88 -8.63
C PRO A 45 0.22 11.65 -9.37
N LEU A 46 -0.89 11.68 -8.62
CA LEU A 46 -2.22 11.72 -9.22
C LEU A 46 -2.39 12.99 -10.03
N GLU A 47 -3.18 12.91 -11.11
CA GLU A 47 -3.51 14.08 -11.91
C GLU A 47 -4.19 15.13 -11.04
N ASN A 48 -3.75 16.38 -11.15
CA ASN A 48 -4.26 17.53 -10.40
C ASN A 48 -4.05 17.49 -8.88
N ALA A 49 -3.36 16.49 -8.36
CA ALA A 49 -3.00 16.45 -6.95
C ALA A 49 -1.73 17.26 -6.69
N LYS A 50 -1.59 17.74 -5.46
CA LYS A 50 -0.41 18.51 -5.03
C LYS A 50 0.10 18.00 -3.69
N PRO A 51 1.42 18.01 -3.46
CA PRO A 51 1.97 17.67 -2.16
C PRO A 51 1.47 18.65 -1.09
N HIS A 52 1.23 18.10 0.11
CA HIS A 52 0.87 18.93 1.25
C HIS A 52 2.14 19.53 1.87
N PRO A 53 2.20 20.87 2.06
CA PRO A 53 3.43 21.52 2.51
C PRO A 53 3.99 20.99 3.83
N SER A 54 3.13 20.73 4.82
CA SER A 54 3.59 20.20 6.12
C SER A 54 4.14 18.79 6.00
N THR A 55 3.54 17.97 5.15
CA THR A 55 4.03 16.61 4.89
C THR A 55 5.39 16.63 4.22
N MET A 56 5.56 17.49 3.24
CA MET A 56 6.84 17.62 2.54
C MET A 56 7.95 18.15 3.46
N LYS A 57 7.60 19.08 4.36
CA LYS A 57 8.54 19.57 5.36
C LYS A 57 8.97 18.44 6.29
N TRP A 58 8.02 17.59 6.69
CA TRP A 58 8.33 16.43 7.52
C TRP A 58 9.34 15.50 6.81
N PHE A 59 9.09 15.17 5.53
CA PHE A 59 9.98 14.31 4.75
C PHE A 59 11.39 14.90 4.66
N THR A 60 11.50 16.16 4.31
CA THR A 60 12.82 16.80 4.15
C THR A 60 13.58 16.89 5.48
N THR A 61 12.87 16.95 6.60
CA THR A 61 13.48 17.04 7.94
C THR A 61 13.82 15.65 8.51
N HIS A 62 12.94 14.66 8.34
CA HIS A 62 13.03 13.38 9.04
C HIS A 62 13.39 12.19 8.15
N ALA A 63 13.01 12.23 6.85
CA ALA A 63 13.20 11.10 5.96
C ALA A 63 13.53 11.53 4.53
N PRO A 64 14.57 12.37 4.33
CA PRO A 64 14.90 12.84 2.98
C PRO A 64 15.31 11.72 2.04
N GLU A 65 15.93 10.65 2.55
CA GLU A 65 16.34 9.51 1.74
C GLU A 65 15.14 8.73 1.21
N ALA A 66 14.11 8.54 2.05
CA ALA A 66 12.88 7.88 1.62
C ALA A 66 12.19 8.65 0.51
N LEU A 67 12.17 9.98 0.61
CA LEU A 67 11.60 10.84 -0.42
C LEU A 67 12.38 10.70 -1.74
N GLU A 68 13.70 10.71 -1.69
CA GLU A 68 14.52 10.54 -2.89
C GLU A 68 14.34 9.17 -3.53
N LEU A 69 14.26 8.10 -2.73
CA LEU A 69 14.01 6.75 -3.23
C LEU A 69 12.65 6.66 -3.92
N SER A 70 11.63 7.36 -3.40
CA SER A 70 10.29 7.33 -3.98
C SER A 70 10.22 7.97 -5.36
N LYS A 71 11.21 8.77 -5.75
CA LYS A 71 11.27 9.42 -7.05
C LYS A 71 11.95 8.57 -8.12
N GLN A 72 12.44 7.38 -7.75
CA GLN A 72 13.14 6.51 -8.69
C GLN A 72 12.16 5.56 -9.37
N ASN A 73 12.29 5.39 -10.68
CA ASN A 73 11.51 4.42 -11.46
C ASN A 73 10.01 4.55 -11.25
N GLN A 74 9.52 5.78 -11.15
CA GLN A 74 8.09 6.03 -10.94
C GLN A 74 7.26 5.58 -12.14
N VAL A 75 6.11 5.00 -11.85
CA VAL A 75 5.11 4.62 -12.86
C VAL A 75 3.79 5.32 -12.58
N SER A 76 2.91 5.38 -13.58
CA SER A 76 1.59 5.96 -13.38
C SER A 76 0.82 5.17 -12.31
N PRO A 77 -0.12 5.83 -11.60
CA PRO A 77 -0.94 5.12 -10.62
C PRO A 77 -1.64 3.89 -11.19
N LYS A 78 -2.18 3.99 -12.40
CA LYS A 78 -2.85 2.85 -13.03
C LYS A 78 -1.90 1.71 -13.32
N GLU A 79 -0.74 1.99 -13.89
CA GLU A 79 0.26 0.95 -14.19
C GLU A 79 0.74 0.28 -12.90
N GLY A 80 1.07 1.11 -11.89
CA GLY A 80 1.55 0.58 -10.62
C GLY A 80 0.52 -0.25 -9.89
N MET A 81 -0.74 0.16 -9.89
CA MET A 81 -1.81 -0.61 -9.26
C MET A 81 -2.11 -1.90 -10.02
N ASN A 82 -2.04 -1.89 -11.35
CA ASN A 82 -2.15 -3.13 -12.11
C ASN A 82 -1.02 -4.11 -11.78
N LYS A 83 0.20 -3.63 -11.62
CA LYS A 83 1.32 -4.47 -11.18
C LYS A 83 1.08 -5.04 -9.79
N PHE A 84 0.57 -4.23 -8.86
CA PHE A 84 0.22 -4.68 -7.52
C PHE A 84 -0.88 -5.74 -7.57
N GLY A 85 -1.93 -5.52 -8.35
CA GLY A 85 -3.00 -6.49 -8.53
C GLY A 85 -2.49 -7.81 -9.10
N ASN A 86 -1.63 -7.76 -10.12
CA ASN A 86 -1.02 -8.95 -10.70
C ASN A 86 -0.17 -9.71 -9.67
N TRP A 87 0.57 -8.99 -8.85
CA TRP A 87 1.35 -9.61 -7.77
C TRP A 87 0.44 -10.29 -6.74
N LEU A 88 -0.66 -9.64 -6.33
CA LEU A 88 -1.62 -10.25 -5.42
C LEU A 88 -2.17 -11.57 -5.97
N LEU A 89 -2.39 -11.65 -7.28
CA LEU A 89 -2.89 -12.87 -7.92
C LEU A 89 -1.88 -14.02 -7.89
N THR A 90 -0.60 -13.76 -7.62
CA THR A 90 0.39 -14.83 -7.42
C THR A 90 0.29 -15.48 -6.05
N LEU A 91 -0.45 -14.87 -5.13
CA LEU A 91 -0.59 -15.31 -3.75
C LEU A 91 -1.86 -16.16 -3.57
N PRO A 92 -1.92 -17.01 -2.53
CA PRO A 92 -3.15 -17.74 -2.21
C PRO A 92 -4.36 -16.82 -2.08
N LYS A 93 -5.55 -17.32 -2.37
CA LYS A 93 -6.77 -16.50 -2.53
C LYS A 93 -7.21 -15.74 -1.29
N HIS A 94 -7.09 -16.32 -0.12
CA HIS A 94 -7.55 -15.67 1.11
C HIS A 94 -6.46 -14.72 1.62
N ARG A 95 -6.55 -13.47 1.18
CA ARG A 95 -5.56 -12.44 1.48
C ARG A 95 -6.16 -11.40 2.43
N VAL A 96 -5.45 -11.12 3.51
CA VAL A 96 -5.83 -10.11 4.50
C VAL A 96 -4.74 -9.07 4.57
N MET A 97 -5.11 -7.80 4.44
CA MET A 97 -4.16 -6.71 4.59
C MET A 97 -3.81 -6.52 6.06
N ALA A 98 -2.53 -6.33 6.34
CA ALA A 98 -2.03 -5.96 7.66
C ALA A 98 -1.15 -4.72 7.55
N ALA A 99 -1.25 -3.82 8.51
CA ALA A 99 -0.45 -2.59 8.54
C ALA A 99 -0.42 -2.01 9.97
N HIS A 100 0.37 -0.95 10.15
CA HIS A 100 0.47 -0.24 11.42
C HIS A 100 0.74 1.24 11.18
N PRO A 101 -0.25 2.12 11.39
CA PRO A 101 -1.67 1.85 11.72
C PRO A 101 -2.47 1.43 10.48
N ALA A 102 -3.21 0.35 10.57
CA ALA A 102 -3.96 -0.20 9.45
C ALA A 102 -4.96 0.78 8.81
N PRO A 103 -5.70 1.60 9.59
CA PRO A 103 -6.66 2.54 8.98
C PRO A 103 -6.01 3.52 8.00
N PHE A 104 -4.79 3.97 8.26
CA PHE A 104 -4.10 4.92 7.38
C PHE A 104 -3.70 4.24 6.06
N ASP A 105 -2.96 3.15 6.13
CA ASP A 105 -2.49 2.46 4.93
C ASP A 105 -3.66 1.89 4.12
N PHE A 106 -4.66 1.32 4.80
CA PHE A 106 -5.83 0.77 4.15
C PHE A 106 -6.63 1.85 3.41
N MET A 107 -6.77 3.04 3.97
CA MET A 107 -7.44 4.17 3.31
C MET A 107 -6.82 4.46 1.94
N TRP A 108 -5.49 4.55 1.89
CA TRP A 108 -4.76 4.84 0.66
C TRP A 108 -4.83 3.70 -0.34
N ILE A 109 -4.58 2.48 0.11
CA ILE A 109 -4.57 1.31 -0.76
C ILE A 109 -5.97 1.05 -1.31
N ASN A 110 -7.00 1.13 -0.46
CA ASN A 110 -8.38 0.92 -0.90
C ASN A 110 -8.81 1.98 -1.92
N TRP A 111 -8.48 3.25 -1.66
CA TRP A 111 -8.82 4.30 -2.61
C TRP A 111 -8.19 4.07 -3.98
N TYR A 112 -6.92 3.67 -4.00
CA TYR A 112 -6.20 3.37 -5.25
C TYR A 112 -6.76 2.12 -5.94
N ILE A 113 -7.11 1.09 -5.19
CA ILE A 113 -7.76 -0.10 -5.75
C ILE A 113 -9.09 0.26 -6.39
N GLN A 114 -9.95 0.96 -5.66
CA GLN A 114 -11.27 1.36 -6.16
C GLN A 114 -11.18 2.28 -7.38
N THR A 115 -10.18 3.13 -7.43
CA THR A 115 -9.99 4.10 -8.51
C THR A 115 -9.37 3.47 -9.76
N PHE A 116 -8.33 2.66 -9.58
CA PHE A 116 -7.52 2.18 -10.71
C PHE A 116 -7.74 0.71 -11.06
N LEU A 117 -8.36 -0.07 -10.18
CA LEU A 117 -8.65 -1.48 -10.42
C LEU A 117 -10.15 -1.78 -10.33
N ALA A 118 -11.00 -0.79 -10.59
CA ALA A 118 -12.45 -0.92 -10.50
C ALA A 118 -13.00 -2.08 -11.35
N ASP A 119 -12.39 -2.33 -12.50
CA ASP A 119 -12.75 -3.40 -13.42
C ASP A 119 -12.19 -4.78 -13.01
N ARG A 120 -11.40 -4.84 -11.95
CA ARG A 120 -10.73 -6.06 -11.48
C ARG A 120 -11.01 -6.38 -10.01
N LEU A 121 -12.01 -5.74 -9.40
CA LEU A 121 -12.28 -5.87 -7.96
C LEU A 121 -12.59 -7.30 -7.53
N GLU A 122 -13.18 -8.10 -8.40
CA GLU A 122 -13.47 -9.51 -8.10
C GLU A 122 -12.22 -10.38 -8.10
N GLU A 123 -11.19 -9.98 -8.83
CA GLU A 123 -9.93 -10.73 -8.95
C GLU A 123 -8.95 -10.42 -7.82
N VAL A 124 -8.85 -9.15 -7.42
CA VAL A 124 -7.76 -8.66 -6.57
C VAL A 124 -8.19 -8.08 -5.22
N PRO A 125 -9.39 -8.34 -4.69
CA PRO A 125 -9.77 -7.75 -3.42
C PRO A 125 -8.99 -8.34 -2.26
N PHE A 126 -8.81 -7.53 -1.21
CA PHE A 126 -8.43 -8.07 0.08
C PHE A 126 -9.66 -8.61 0.80
N THR A 127 -9.49 -9.70 1.53
CA THR A 127 -10.52 -10.21 2.41
C THR A 127 -10.58 -9.34 3.67
N MET A 128 -11.79 -8.94 4.04
CA MET A 128 -12.01 -8.22 5.29
C MET A 128 -12.35 -9.19 6.40
N PRO A 129 -12.04 -8.91 7.67
CA PRO A 129 -11.36 -7.72 8.17
C PRO A 129 -9.83 -7.76 7.95
N PHE A 130 -9.18 -6.62 8.17
CA PHE A 130 -7.74 -6.51 8.20
C PHE A 130 -7.24 -6.40 9.65
N PHE A 131 -5.95 -6.66 9.85
CA PHE A 131 -5.32 -6.55 11.16
C PHE A 131 -4.50 -5.26 11.26
N ASP A 132 -4.59 -4.60 12.44
CA ASP A 132 -3.72 -3.49 12.79
C ASP A 132 -2.56 -4.05 13.63
N GLY A 133 -1.33 -3.70 13.26
CA GLY A 133 -0.13 -4.18 13.96
C GLY A 133 -0.01 -3.70 15.41
N ARG A 134 -0.86 -2.76 15.82
CA ARG A 134 -0.94 -2.34 17.23
C ARG A 134 -1.75 -3.30 18.10
N ASP A 135 -2.52 -4.16 17.47
CA ASP A 135 -3.30 -5.18 18.19
C ASP A 135 -2.52 -6.49 18.16
N GLN A 136 -1.71 -6.70 19.19
CA GLN A 136 -0.87 -7.89 19.30
C GLN A 136 -1.70 -9.17 19.24
N ALA A 137 -2.89 -9.17 19.81
CA ALA A 137 -3.75 -10.35 19.83
C ALA A 137 -4.16 -10.78 18.42
N ALA A 138 -4.26 -9.86 17.49
CA ALA A 138 -4.61 -10.16 16.10
C ALA A 138 -3.53 -10.99 15.40
N PHE A 139 -2.28 -10.87 15.84
CA PHE A 139 -1.14 -11.58 15.25
C PHE A 139 -0.80 -12.88 15.99
N ASP A 140 -1.28 -13.04 17.20
CA ASP A 140 -1.01 -14.23 18.01
C ASP A 140 -1.97 -15.39 17.70
N ILE A 141 -2.88 -15.17 16.80
CA ILE A 141 -3.88 -16.19 16.41
C ILE A 141 -3.24 -17.28 15.50
#